data_916d89eea3f2ae460934d6e2ae922f51
#
_entry.id   916d89eea3f2ae460934d6e2ae922f51
#
_cell.length_a   1.000
_cell.length_b   1.000
_cell.length_c   1.000
_cell.angle_alpha   90.00
_cell.angle_beta   90.00
_cell.angle_gamma   90.00
#
_symmetry.space_group_name_H-M   'P 1'
#
loop_
_entity.id
_entity.type
_entity.pdbx_description
1 polymer ?
#
loop_
_entity_poly.entity_id
_entity_poly.type
_entity_poly.pdbx_seq_one_letter_code
_entity_poly.pdbx_strand_id
1 'polypeptide(L)' 'MKSAPSIADLIASLPEEERFILTLHYLKGMETGEIATTLGVPDKAVASVIDGGKKRLLAALDFPPFP' A
#
# COMPACT_ATOMS: atom_id res chain seq x y z
N MET A 1 -5.36 -4.63 25.30
CA MET A 1 -5.90 -5.13 24.21
C MET A 1 -5.48 -4.46 22.97
N LYS A 2 -5.18 -5.22 22.01
CA LYS A 2 -4.67 -4.72 20.83
C LYS A 2 -5.70 -4.57 19.81
N SER A 3 -5.81 -3.46 19.20
CA SER A 3 -6.79 -3.34 18.14
C SER A 3 -6.17 -3.80 16.85
N ALA A 4 -6.96 -3.85 15.83
CA ALA A 4 -6.47 -4.26 14.54
C ALA A 4 -5.42 -3.26 14.07
N PRO A 5 -4.43 -3.69 13.31
CA PRO A 5 -3.41 -2.77 12.83
C PRO A 5 -4.03 -1.79 11.86
N SER A 6 -3.51 -0.59 11.87
CA SER A 6 -3.96 0.43 10.94
C SER A 6 -3.31 0.20 9.59
N ILE A 7 -3.80 0.89 8.58
CA ILE A 7 -3.19 0.82 7.26
C ILE A 7 -1.74 1.28 7.33
N ALA A 8 -1.46 2.30 8.13
CA ALA A 8 -0.10 2.77 8.28
C ALA A 8 0.80 1.68 8.86
N ASP A 9 0.30 0.94 9.84
CA ASP A 9 1.07 -0.15 10.43
C ASP A 9 1.35 -1.23 9.42
N LEU A 10 0.36 -1.58 8.61
CA LEU A 10 0.52 -2.62 7.62
C LEU A 10 1.50 -2.19 6.54
N ILE A 11 1.42 -0.94 6.13
CA ILE A 11 2.34 -0.43 5.12
C ILE A 11 3.75 -0.42 5.67
N ALA A 12 3.91 -0.10 6.94
CA ALA A 12 5.23 -0.04 7.55
C ALA A 12 5.92 -1.40 7.57
N SER A 13 5.15 -2.48 7.47
CA SER A 13 5.73 -3.82 7.49
C SER A 13 6.12 -4.31 6.12
N LEU A 14 5.89 -3.53 5.07
CA LEU A 14 6.21 -3.95 3.71
C LEU A 14 7.63 -3.56 3.32
N PRO A 15 8.14 -4.15 2.23
CA PRO A 15 9.46 -3.76 1.75
C PRO A 15 9.50 -2.26 1.47
N GLU A 16 10.68 -1.70 1.54
CA GLU A 16 10.84 -0.27 1.44
C GLU A 16 10.21 0.37 0.22
N GLU A 17 10.41 -0.23 -0.94
CA GLU A 17 9.85 0.32 -2.16
C GLU A 17 8.33 0.38 -2.12
N GLU A 18 7.73 -0.74 -1.71
CA GLU A 18 6.29 -0.80 -1.64
C GLU A 18 5.76 0.15 -0.59
N ARG A 19 6.47 0.21 0.53
CA ARG A 19 6.07 1.08 1.62
C ARG A 19 6.03 2.53 1.17
N PHE A 20 7.04 2.95 0.43
CA PHE A 20 7.12 4.32 -0.03
C PHE A 20 5.95 4.66 -0.96
N ILE A 21 5.73 3.80 -1.94
CA ILE A 21 4.66 4.03 -2.91
C ILE A 21 3.30 4.00 -2.25
N LEU A 22 3.08 3.03 -1.39
CA LEU A 22 1.78 2.91 -0.74
C LEU A 22 1.53 4.04 0.25
N THR A 23 2.58 4.54 0.88
CA THR A 23 2.43 5.69 1.75
C THR A 23 1.97 6.90 0.94
N LEU A 24 2.57 7.13 -0.22
CA LEU A 24 2.18 8.25 -1.05
C LEU A 24 0.75 8.10 -1.53
N HIS A 25 0.39 6.90 -1.88
CA HIS A 25 -0.95 6.66 -2.41
C HIS A 25 -2.03 6.73 -1.35
N TYR A 26 -1.87 5.97 -0.28
CA TYR A 26 -2.92 5.85 0.73
C TYR A 26 -2.91 6.93 1.79
N LEU A 27 -1.73 7.36 2.20
CA LEU A 27 -1.65 8.33 3.29
C LEU A 27 -1.56 9.76 2.80
N LYS A 28 -1.02 9.96 1.60
CA LYS A 28 -0.91 11.30 1.05
C LYS A 28 -1.94 11.57 -0.04
N GLY A 29 -2.66 10.57 -0.47
CA GLY A 29 -3.70 10.76 -1.47
C GLY A 29 -3.21 11.00 -2.87
N MET A 30 -1.99 10.61 -3.19
CA MET A 30 -1.46 10.82 -4.53
C MET A 30 -1.94 9.75 -5.48
N GLU A 31 -2.15 10.14 -6.73
CA GLU A 31 -2.56 9.20 -7.74
C GLU A 31 -1.35 8.52 -8.35
N THR A 32 -1.62 7.40 -9.01
CA THR A 32 -0.56 6.61 -9.61
C THR A 32 0.35 7.43 -10.50
N GLY A 33 -0.23 8.23 -11.37
CA GLY A 33 0.56 9.05 -12.29
C GLY A 33 1.44 10.05 -11.57
N GLU A 34 0.92 10.63 -10.50
CA GLU A 34 1.68 11.60 -9.71
C GLU A 34 2.87 10.91 -9.03
N ILE A 35 2.63 9.74 -8.49
CA ILE A 35 3.68 9.01 -7.82
C ILE A 35 4.76 8.62 -8.82
N ALA A 36 4.33 8.14 -9.98
CA ALA A 36 5.27 7.73 -11.02
C ALA A 36 6.16 8.89 -11.44
N THR A 37 5.57 10.05 -11.62
CA THR A 37 6.31 11.23 -12.01
C THR A 37 7.28 11.63 -10.90
N THR A 38 6.81 11.61 -9.68
CA THR A 38 7.63 12.00 -8.53
C THR A 38 8.84 11.10 -8.38
N LEU A 39 8.64 9.79 -8.58
CA LEU A 39 9.72 8.84 -8.41
C LEU A 39 10.53 8.60 -9.67
N GLY A 40 10.06 9.10 -10.81
CA GLY A 40 10.77 8.88 -12.04
C GLY A 40 10.68 7.45 -12.54
N VAL A 41 9.55 6.79 -12.31
CA VAL A 41 9.37 5.41 -12.75
C VAL A 41 8.13 5.33 -13.62
N PRO A 42 7.97 4.24 -14.37
CA PRO A 42 6.77 4.09 -15.22
C PRO A 42 5.51 3.96 -14.39
N ASP A 43 4.42 4.45 -14.94
CA ASP A 43 3.12 4.32 -14.28
C ASP A 43 2.79 2.87 -14.01
N LYS A 44 3.15 1.98 -14.92
CA LYS A 44 2.89 0.57 -14.75
C LYS A 44 3.56 0.01 -13.52
N ALA A 45 4.77 0.47 -13.24
CA ALA A 45 5.49 -0.02 -12.08
C ALA A 45 4.76 0.38 -10.80
N VAL A 46 4.31 1.62 -10.76
CA VAL A 46 3.58 2.10 -9.59
C VAL A 46 2.25 1.38 -9.45
N ALA A 47 1.54 1.24 -10.56
CA ALA A 47 0.25 0.56 -10.53
C ALA A 47 0.39 -0.88 -10.05
N SER A 48 1.45 -1.54 -10.48
CA SER A 48 1.70 -2.92 -10.09
C SER A 48 1.94 -3.03 -8.58
N VAL A 49 2.72 -2.11 -8.05
CA VAL A 49 2.99 -2.11 -6.61
C VAL A 49 1.73 -1.82 -5.82
N ILE A 50 0.94 -0.86 -6.30
CA ILE A 50 -0.29 -0.52 -5.60
C ILE A 50 -1.26 -1.69 -5.64
N ASP A 51 -1.39 -2.34 -6.78
CA ASP A 51 -2.28 -3.48 -6.89
C ASP A 51 -1.84 -4.62 -5.98
N GLY A 52 -0.56 -4.94 -5.98
CA GLY A 52 -0.04 -5.98 -5.11
C GLY A 52 -0.16 -5.62 -3.64
N GLY A 53 0.12 -4.36 -3.32
CA GLY A 53 -0.02 -3.90 -1.95
C GLY A 53 -1.45 -3.89 -1.49
N LYS A 54 -2.36 -3.51 -2.39
CA LYS A 54 -3.77 -3.52 -2.06
C LYS A 54 -4.22 -4.92 -1.70
N LYS A 55 -3.79 -5.91 -2.47
CA LYS A 55 -4.16 -7.28 -2.18
C LYS A 55 -3.63 -7.73 -0.83
N ARG A 56 -2.40 -7.34 -0.52
CA ARG A 56 -1.83 -7.69 0.77
C ARG A 56 -2.55 -7.02 1.91
N LEU A 57 -2.90 -5.75 1.73
CA LEU A 57 -3.60 -5.01 2.77
C LEU A 57 -4.98 -5.59 2.99
N LEU A 58 -5.67 -5.92 1.92
CA LEU A 58 -6.98 -6.52 2.05
C LEU A 58 -6.91 -7.87 2.72
N ALA A 59 -5.92 -8.65 2.38
CA ALA A 59 -5.77 -9.97 3.01
C ALA A 59 -5.48 -9.83 4.50
N ALA A 60 -4.72 -8.83 4.87
CA ALA A 60 -4.39 -8.61 6.27
C ALA A 60 -5.59 -8.10 7.06
N LEU A 61 -6.40 -7.25 6.43
CA LEU A 61 -7.55 -6.69 7.09
C LEU A 61 -8.76 -7.59 7.05
N ASP A 62 -8.83 -8.38 5.97
CA ASP A 62 -9.96 -9.24 5.78
C ASP A 62 -9.63 -10.62 6.25
N PHE A 63 -9.15 -10.73 7.50
CA PHE A 63 -8.84 -12.01 7.98
C PHE A 63 -10.12 -12.75 8.04
N PRO A 64 -10.07 -14.00 8.06
CA PRO A 64 -11.23 -14.82 7.99
C PRO A 64 -12.07 -14.49 9.15
N PRO A 65 -13.01 -13.78 8.91
CA PRO A 65 -13.82 -13.29 9.95
C PRO A 65 -14.57 -14.38 10.52
N PHE A 66 -14.75 -15.34 9.80
CA PHE A 66 -15.53 -16.34 10.31
C PHE A 66 -14.82 -17.56 10.25
N PRO A 67 -14.82 -18.21 11.23
CA PRO A 67 -14.29 -19.55 11.26
C PRO A 67 -15.06 -20.41 10.32
#